data_96cf9db3730a1bcf9687039b69cbebc5
#
_entry.id   96cf9db3730a1bcf9687039b69cbebc5
#
_cell.length_a   1.000
_cell.length_b   1.000
_cell.length_c   1.000
_cell.angle_alpha   90.00
_cell.angle_beta   90.00
_cell.angle_gamma   90.00
#
_symmetry.space_group_name_H-M   'P 1'
#
loop_
_entity.id
_entity.type
_entity.pdbx_description
1 polymer ?
#
loop_
_entity_poly.entity_id
_entity_poly.type
_entity_poly.pdbx_seq_one_letter_code
_entity_poly.pdbx_strand_id
1 'polypeptide(L)'
;MPTRPFIPPQKFRATLRRVSKLTPSTKHFEWEVVEGGTLEFYAGQFLSLEVPHDGGQEARPYSIASAPRDRKSFDLCLNRVEGGYVSNYLCDLSANAVVDVHGPHGSFVVSPPVEQDLVFI
;
A
#
# COMPACT_ATOMS: atom_id res chain seq x y z
N MET A 1 21.93 13.00 15.45
CA MET A 1 21.11 12.56 14.31
C MET A 1 19.68 12.97 14.51
N PRO A 2 19.14 13.74 13.60
CA PRO A 2 17.72 14.05 13.72
C PRO A 2 16.89 12.79 13.52
N THR A 3 15.91 12.62 14.40
CA THR A 3 14.95 11.53 14.30
C THR A 3 13.79 11.99 13.45
N ARG A 4 13.30 11.14 12.58
CA ARG A 4 12.11 11.48 11.81
C ARG A 4 10.90 11.48 12.73
N PRO A 5 9.97 12.41 12.54
CA PRO A 5 8.74 12.40 13.32
C PRO A 5 7.97 11.09 13.11
N PHE A 6 7.39 10.59 14.17
CA PHE A 6 6.51 9.44 14.08
C PHE A 6 5.23 9.83 13.36
N ILE A 7 4.82 9.01 12.39
CA ILE A 7 3.54 9.17 11.71
C ILE A 7 2.58 8.13 12.28
N PRO A 8 1.58 8.55 13.05
CA PRO A 8 0.63 7.60 13.62
C PRO A 8 -0.21 6.93 12.52
N PRO A 9 -0.41 5.61 12.61
CA PRO A 9 -1.30 4.93 11.68
C PRO A 9 -2.73 5.46 11.80
N GLN A 10 -3.42 5.50 10.67
CA GLN A 10 -4.81 5.92 10.64
C GLN A 10 -5.59 5.04 9.67
N LYS A 11 -6.91 5.06 9.82
CA LYS A 11 -7.80 4.38 8.88
C LYS A 11 -8.25 5.36 7.82
N PHE A 12 -8.28 4.90 6.58
CA PHE A 12 -8.77 5.70 5.47
C PHE A 12 -9.30 4.78 4.38
N ARG A 13 -9.91 5.36 3.39
CA ARG A 13 -10.37 4.65 2.20
C ARG A 13 -9.60 5.13 0.98
N ALA A 14 -9.27 4.19 0.11
CA ALA A 14 -8.60 4.49 -1.14
C ALA A 14 -9.37 3.87 -2.30
N THR A 15 -9.36 4.56 -3.42
CA THR A 15 -9.95 4.06 -4.66
C THR A 15 -8.83 3.65 -5.60
N LEU A 16 -9.07 2.57 -6.33
CA LEU A 16 -8.15 2.10 -7.35
C LEU A 16 -8.32 2.96 -8.60
N ARG A 17 -7.26 3.68 -8.97
CA ARG A 17 -7.28 4.54 -10.16
C ARG A 17 -6.83 3.82 -11.40
N ARG A 18 -5.82 2.98 -11.25
CA ARG A 18 -5.24 2.29 -12.39
C ARG A 18 -4.61 0.98 -11.93
N VAL A 19 -4.75 -0.04 -12.74
CA VAL A 19 -4.08 -1.31 -12.54
C VAL A 19 -3.41 -1.72 -13.85
N SER A 20 -2.16 -2.16 -13.74
CA SER A 20 -1.36 -2.58 -14.89
C SER A 20 -0.75 -3.95 -14.60
N LYS A 21 -0.82 -4.84 -15.56
CA LYS A 21 -0.22 -6.16 -15.44
C LYS A 21 1.27 -6.07 -15.76
N LEU A 22 2.11 -6.45 -14.83
CA LEU A 22 3.57 -6.46 -15.02
C LEU A 22 4.07 -7.82 -15.50
N THR A 23 3.54 -8.90 -14.90
CA THR A 23 3.82 -10.28 -15.27
C THR A 23 2.50 -11.05 -15.20
N PRO A 24 2.44 -12.33 -15.61
CA PRO A 24 1.21 -13.11 -15.46
C PRO A 24 0.65 -13.14 -14.05
N SER A 25 1.49 -12.98 -13.01
CA SER A 25 1.06 -13.07 -11.63
C SER A 25 1.22 -11.78 -10.82
N THR A 26 1.80 -10.72 -11.40
CA THR A 26 2.10 -9.49 -10.68
C THR A 26 1.40 -8.31 -11.33
N LYS A 27 0.72 -7.50 -10.52
CA LYS A 27 0.07 -6.27 -10.98
C LYS A 27 0.56 -5.07 -10.22
N HIS A 28 0.60 -3.93 -10.89
CA HIS A 28 0.90 -2.63 -10.31
C HIS A 28 -0.41 -1.87 -10.15
N PHE A 29 -0.66 -1.37 -8.94
CA PHE A 29 -1.89 -0.68 -8.58
C PHE A 29 -1.57 0.75 -8.20
N GLU A 30 -2.31 1.70 -8.77
CA GLU A 30 -2.24 3.11 -8.39
C GLU A 30 -3.51 3.47 -7.65
N TRP A 31 -3.36 3.92 -6.41
CA TRP A 31 -4.46 4.22 -5.49
C TRP A 31 -4.50 5.70 -5.16
N GLU A 32 -5.70 6.18 -4.86
CA GLU A 32 -5.89 7.54 -4.37
C GLU A 32 -6.74 7.52 -3.11
N VAL A 33 -6.33 8.28 -2.09
CA VAL A 33 -7.08 8.44 -0.85
C VAL A 33 -8.33 9.25 -1.16
N VAL A 34 -9.51 8.73 -0.85
CA VAL A 34 -10.79 9.39 -1.13
C VAL A 34 -11.54 9.75 0.14
N GLU A 35 -11.21 9.15 1.27
CA GLU A 35 -11.87 9.39 2.54
C GLU A 35 -10.90 9.12 3.67
N GLY A 36 -10.89 10.00 4.69
CA GLY A 36 -10.02 9.85 5.85
C GLY A 36 -8.83 10.80 5.88
N GLY A 37 -8.81 11.82 5.02
CA GLY A 37 -7.78 12.85 5.03
C GLY A 37 -6.66 12.62 4.04
N THR A 38 -5.43 12.85 4.48
CA THR A 38 -4.25 12.71 3.63
C THR A 38 -3.37 11.57 4.15
N LEU A 39 -2.56 11.02 3.26
CA LEU A 39 -1.60 9.96 3.61
C LEU A 39 -0.19 10.53 3.60
N GLU A 40 0.47 10.47 4.75
CA GLU A 40 1.90 10.74 4.86
C GLU A 40 2.59 9.42 5.21
N PHE A 41 3.72 9.16 4.57
CA PHE A 41 4.49 7.95 4.83
C PHE A 41 5.95 8.17 4.48
N TYR A 42 6.80 7.31 5.02
CA TYR A 42 8.20 7.26 4.66
C TYR A 42 8.45 6.08 3.74
N ALA A 43 9.40 6.23 2.83
CA ALA A 43 9.80 5.12 1.97
C ALA A 43 10.21 3.91 2.83
N GLY A 44 9.72 2.73 2.48
CA GLY A 44 9.95 1.50 3.24
C GLY A 44 8.84 1.10 4.18
N GLN A 45 7.85 1.95 4.37
CA GLN A 45 6.69 1.60 5.18
C GLN A 45 5.66 0.80 4.38
N PHE A 46 4.70 0.21 5.09
CA PHE A 46 3.64 -0.59 4.47
C PHE A 46 2.26 -0.15 4.93
N LEU A 47 1.28 -0.56 4.17
CA LEU A 47 -0.14 -0.34 4.49
C LEU A 47 -0.82 -1.69 4.65
N SER A 48 -1.82 -1.76 5.52
CA SER A 48 -2.67 -2.92 5.67
C SER A 48 -3.95 -2.67 4.89
N LEU A 49 -4.24 -3.53 3.92
CA LEU A 49 -5.46 -3.44 3.12
C LEU A 49 -6.47 -4.45 3.66
N GLU A 50 -7.69 -3.99 3.91
CA GLU A 50 -8.76 -4.79 4.47
C GLU A 50 -9.81 -5.07 3.41
N VAL A 51 -10.17 -6.34 3.24
CA VAL A 51 -11.19 -6.76 2.27
C VAL A 51 -12.26 -7.59 2.97
N PRO A 52 -13.51 -7.54 2.50
CA PRO A 52 -14.58 -8.35 3.10
C PRO A 52 -14.32 -9.84 2.91
N HIS A 53 -14.57 -10.61 3.96
CA HIS A 53 -14.43 -12.06 3.91
C HIS A 53 -15.27 -12.72 5.00
N ASP A 54 -16.19 -13.59 4.61
CA ASP A 54 -17.00 -14.43 5.53
C ASP A 54 -17.71 -13.63 6.63
N GLY A 55 -18.35 -12.52 6.27
CA GLY A 55 -19.10 -11.70 7.21
C GLY A 55 -18.25 -10.77 8.06
N GLY A 56 -16.94 -10.76 7.87
CA GLY A 56 -16.00 -9.86 8.51
C GLY A 56 -15.04 -9.28 7.51
N GLN A 57 -13.84 -8.99 7.97
CA GLN A 57 -12.78 -8.46 7.12
C GLN A 57 -11.50 -9.24 7.34
N GLU A 58 -10.71 -9.36 6.29
CA GLU A 58 -9.38 -9.94 6.35
C GLU A 58 -8.38 -8.92 5.85
N ALA A 59 -7.28 -8.75 6.57
CA ALA A 59 -6.26 -7.75 6.26
C ALA A 59 -4.92 -8.39 5.96
N ARG A 60 -4.16 -7.77 5.05
CA ARG A 60 -2.78 -8.18 4.77
C ARG A 60 -1.92 -6.94 4.55
N PRO A 61 -0.66 -6.98 4.98
CA PRO A 61 0.25 -5.86 4.77
C PRO A 61 0.86 -5.90 3.37
N TYR A 62 1.01 -4.70 2.79
CA TYR A 62 1.67 -4.52 1.49
C TYR A 62 2.60 -3.34 1.58
N SER A 63 3.84 -3.53 1.14
CA SER A 63 4.81 -2.44 1.10
C SER A 63 4.41 -1.40 0.07
N ILE A 64 4.56 -0.14 0.44
CA ILE A 64 4.29 0.96 -0.48
C ILE A 64 5.38 0.97 -1.56
N ALA A 65 4.98 0.91 -2.82
CA ALA A 65 5.90 0.79 -3.95
C ALA A 65 6.26 2.13 -4.57
N SER A 66 5.62 3.21 -4.14
CA SER A 66 5.90 4.55 -4.64
C SER A 66 6.65 5.37 -3.61
N ALA A 67 7.33 6.42 -4.06
CA ALA A 67 7.88 7.42 -3.17
C ALA A 67 6.75 8.31 -2.64
N PRO A 68 6.93 8.97 -1.46
CA PRO A 68 5.97 9.97 -1.00
C PRO A 68 5.87 11.11 -2.02
N ARG A 69 4.63 11.51 -2.35
CA ARG A 69 4.39 12.57 -3.36
C ARG A 69 3.42 13.63 -2.87
N ASP A 70 2.15 13.40 -3.15
CA ASP A 70 1.11 14.41 -3.02
C ASP A 70 0.21 14.22 -1.81
N ARG A 71 0.53 13.31 -0.92
CA ARG A 71 -0.26 12.97 0.28
C ARG A 71 -1.64 12.39 -0.04
N LYS A 72 -1.89 12.07 -1.30
CA LYS A 72 -3.19 11.53 -1.71
C LYS A 72 -3.07 10.25 -2.51
N SER A 73 -1.88 9.91 -2.98
CA SER A 73 -1.72 8.73 -3.81
C SER A 73 -0.58 7.85 -3.34
N PHE A 74 -0.70 6.57 -3.64
CA PHE A 74 0.33 5.59 -3.36
C PHE A 74 0.18 4.44 -4.35
N ASP A 75 1.27 3.72 -4.57
CA ASP A 75 1.29 2.58 -5.47
C ASP A 75 1.60 1.31 -4.69
N LEU A 76 1.03 0.21 -5.14
CA LEU A 76 1.35 -1.13 -4.65
C LEU A 76 1.67 -2.04 -5.81
N CYS A 77 2.58 -2.98 -5.59
CA CYS A 77 2.84 -4.07 -6.52
C CYS A 77 2.51 -5.36 -5.79
N LEU A 78 1.60 -6.15 -6.33
CA LEU A 78 1.13 -7.35 -5.69
C LEU A 78 1.31 -8.56 -6.58
N ASN A 79 1.78 -9.64 -5.96
CA ASN A 79 1.75 -10.96 -6.57
C ASN A 79 0.45 -11.66 -6.17
N ARG A 80 -0.16 -12.33 -7.14
CA ARG A 80 -1.29 -13.21 -6.86
C ARG A 80 -0.74 -14.46 -6.19
N VAL A 81 -1.09 -14.67 -4.92
CA VAL A 81 -0.63 -15.82 -4.14
C VAL A 81 -1.64 -16.95 -4.31
N GLU A 82 -1.18 -18.12 -4.76
CA GLU A 82 -2.04 -19.28 -4.90
C GLU A 82 -2.67 -19.63 -3.55
N GLY A 83 -4.00 -19.73 -3.53
CA GLY A 83 -4.74 -19.99 -2.30
C GLY A 83 -4.89 -18.80 -1.36
N GLY A 84 -4.26 -17.67 -1.66
CA GLY A 84 -4.37 -16.45 -0.84
C GLY A 84 -5.64 -15.67 -1.16
N TYR A 85 -6.47 -15.40 -0.14
CA TYR A 85 -7.75 -14.72 -0.38
C TYR A 85 -7.54 -13.25 -0.74
N VAL A 86 -6.79 -12.51 0.08
CA VAL A 86 -6.67 -11.04 -0.08
C VAL A 86 -5.97 -10.69 -1.37
N SER A 87 -4.85 -11.35 -1.70
CA SER A 87 -4.12 -11.04 -2.93
C SER A 87 -4.96 -11.31 -4.17
N ASN A 88 -5.75 -12.38 -4.18
CA ASN A 88 -6.62 -12.70 -5.31
C ASN A 88 -7.77 -11.70 -5.39
N TYR A 89 -8.36 -11.33 -4.25
CA TYR A 89 -9.40 -10.32 -4.22
C TYR A 89 -8.92 -9.00 -4.84
N LEU A 90 -7.74 -8.53 -4.40
CA LEU A 90 -7.20 -7.27 -4.90
C LEU A 90 -6.82 -7.36 -6.37
N CYS A 91 -6.23 -8.47 -6.80
CA CYS A 91 -5.85 -8.64 -8.21
C CYS A 91 -7.05 -8.72 -9.16
N ASP A 92 -8.23 -9.05 -8.64
CA ASP A 92 -9.45 -9.12 -9.43
C ASP A 92 -10.24 -7.81 -9.46
N LEU A 93 -9.78 -6.77 -8.76
CA LEU A 93 -10.46 -5.48 -8.73
C LEU A 93 -10.31 -4.74 -10.05
N SER A 94 -11.33 -3.95 -10.36
CA SER A 94 -11.34 -3.01 -11.49
C SER A 94 -11.15 -1.59 -10.99
N ALA A 95 -10.81 -0.68 -11.89
CA ALA A 95 -10.71 0.74 -11.56
C ALA A 95 -12.00 1.23 -10.91
N ASN A 96 -11.85 2.17 -9.99
CA ASN A 96 -12.90 2.78 -9.15
C ASN A 96 -13.35 1.91 -7.98
N ALA A 97 -12.79 0.71 -7.79
CA ALA A 97 -13.01 -0.05 -6.58
C ALA A 97 -12.46 0.70 -5.37
N VAL A 98 -13.12 0.56 -4.22
CA VAL A 98 -12.72 1.21 -2.98
C VAL A 98 -12.38 0.15 -1.95
N VAL A 99 -11.27 0.34 -1.23
CA VAL A 99 -10.87 -0.55 -0.15
C VAL A 99 -10.58 0.23 1.12
N ASP A 100 -10.71 -0.45 2.25
CA ASP A 100 -10.32 0.10 3.54
C ASP A 100 -8.83 -0.14 3.76
N VAL A 101 -8.14 0.89 4.26
CA VAL A 101 -6.69 0.86 4.45
C VAL A 101 -6.37 1.35 5.84
N HIS A 102 -5.33 0.79 6.41
CA HIS A 102 -4.81 1.20 7.71
C HIS A 102 -3.29 1.33 7.64
N GLY A 103 -2.78 2.45 8.10
CA GLY A 103 -1.35 2.70 8.11
C GLY A 103 -1.01 4.17 8.07
N PRO A 104 0.27 4.51 7.86
CA PRO A 104 1.37 3.61 7.53
C PRO A 104 1.93 2.88 8.75
N HIS A 105 2.60 1.75 8.49
CA HIS A 105 3.26 0.94 9.50
C HIS A 105 4.72 0.69 9.12
N GLY A 106 5.51 0.27 10.09
CA GLY A 106 6.88 -0.11 9.88
C GLY A 106 7.85 0.92 10.39
N SER A 107 8.86 0.46 11.12
CA SER A 107 9.91 1.30 11.69
C SER A 107 11.13 1.41 10.79
N PHE A 108 11.29 0.49 9.82
CA PHE A 108 12.39 0.55 8.86
C PHE A 108 12.02 1.52 7.74
N VAL A 109 12.81 2.57 7.61
CA VAL A 109 12.59 3.58 6.57
C VAL A 109 13.91 3.94 5.92
N VAL A 110 13.84 4.36 4.65
CA VAL A 110 14.99 4.84 3.91
C VAL A 110 15.08 6.35 4.08
N SER A 111 16.23 6.81 4.55
CA SER A 111 16.49 8.24 4.69
C SER A 111 17.44 8.72 3.60
N PRO A 112 17.08 9.76 2.85
CA PRO A 112 18.03 10.38 1.92
C PRO A 112 19.11 11.18 2.69
N PRO A 113 20.36 11.30 2.17
CA PRO A 113 20.82 10.61 0.97
C PRO A 113 21.09 9.14 1.24
N VAL A 114 20.91 8.32 0.22
CA VAL A 114 21.23 6.89 0.29
C VAL A 114 22.65 6.74 -0.23
N GLU A 115 23.55 6.25 0.62
CA GLU A 115 24.96 6.13 0.29
C GLU A 115 25.32 4.77 -0.28
N GLN A 116 24.45 3.80 -0.11
CA GLN A 116 24.66 2.44 -0.59
C GLN A 116 23.41 1.93 -1.25
N ASP A 117 23.57 0.98 -2.17
CA ASP A 117 22.44 0.31 -2.78
C ASP A 117 21.71 -0.49 -1.72
N LEU A 118 20.38 -0.35 -1.69
CA LEU A 118 19.53 -1.07 -0.77
C LEU A 118 18.62 -2.00 -1.55
N VAL A 119 18.43 -3.19 -1.02
CA VAL A 119 17.53 -4.18 -1.61
C VAL A 119 16.36 -4.39 -0.67
N PHE A 120 15.15 -4.25 -1.21
CA PHE A 120 13.92 -4.49 -0.48
C PHE A 120 13.26 -5.75 -1.01
N ILE A 121 12.92 -6.62 -0.12
CA ILE A 121 12.30 -7.89 -0.47
C ILE A 121 10.90 -7.96 0.10
#